data_e2e4f55be69e6b369cc58616c230fd92
#
_entry.id   e2e4f55be69e6b369cc58616c230fd92
#
_cell.length_a   1.000
_cell.length_b   1.000
_cell.length_c   1.000
_cell.angle_alpha   90.00
_cell.angle_beta   90.00
_cell.angle_gamma   90.00
#
_symmetry.space_group_name_H-M   'P 1'
#
loop_
_entity.id
_entity.type
_entity.pdbx_description
1 polymer ?
#
loop_
_entity_poly.entity_id
_entity_poly.type
_entity_poly.pdbx_seq_one_letter_code
_entity_poly.pdbx_strand_id
1 'polypeptide(L)'
;FARKFNDDGTDVDASGGSTPSATSTLVMGYRYFGNKNYLKSAKRTVDYVEKNIIAPADYFSSTLDANCEDKEAAIAAVTSTYYLAMVTKGKERQHYIDLCRKATYFALSWYYLWDVPFAEGQMLGDLGFRSRGWGNVSVENNHIDVFVFEFPHIMKWLGTQINEPRFGSMY
;
A
#
# COMPACT_ATOMS: atom_id res chain seq x y z
N PHE A 1 -2.05 -15.15 -1.13
CA PHE A 1 -0.77 -15.90 -1.09
C PHE A 1 -0.36 -16.09 0.36
N ALA A 2 0.07 -17.30 0.70
CA ALA A 2 0.67 -17.59 2.00
C ALA A 2 2.00 -16.83 2.17
N ARG A 3 2.36 -16.55 3.40
CA ARG A 3 3.54 -15.75 3.76
C ARG A 3 4.78 -16.63 3.99
N LYS A 4 4.59 -17.84 4.49
CA LYS A 4 5.64 -18.82 4.73
C LYS A 4 5.21 -20.20 4.26
N PHE A 5 6.16 -20.98 3.74
CA PHE A 5 5.97 -22.34 3.28
C PHE A 5 7.02 -23.25 3.89
N ASN A 6 6.68 -24.50 4.07
CA ASN A 6 7.64 -25.59 4.29
C ASN A 6 8.34 -25.96 2.98
N ASP A 7 9.43 -26.74 3.07
CA ASP A 7 10.17 -27.23 1.90
C ASP A 7 9.32 -28.11 0.97
N ASP A 8 8.28 -28.73 1.48
CA ASP A 8 7.32 -29.53 0.71
C ASP A 8 6.21 -28.69 0.05
N GLY A 9 6.23 -27.37 0.23
CA GLY A 9 5.25 -26.43 -0.32
C GLY A 9 3.96 -26.28 0.49
N THR A 10 3.86 -26.89 1.67
CA THR A 10 2.72 -26.68 2.56
C THR A 10 2.81 -25.33 3.28
N ASP A 11 1.65 -24.68 3.52
CA ASP A 11 1.58 -23.39 4.16
C ASP A 11 1.98 -23.46 5.64
N VAL A 12 2.94 -22.63 6.05
CA VAL A 12 3.27 -22.40 7.46
C VAL A 12 2.49 -21.19 7.99
N ASP A 13 2.40 -20.14 7.19
CA ASP A 13 1.67 -18.92 7.50
C ASP A 13 0.83 -18.51 6.30
N ALA A 14 -0.47 -18.77 6.39
CA ALA A 14 -1.45 -18.47 5.36
C ALA A 14 -2.12 -17.09 5.52
N SER A 15 -1.54 -16.15 6.30
CA SER A 15 -2.14 -14.85 6.61
C SER A 15 -2.46 -14.00 5.37
N GLY A 16 -1.75 -14.25 4.26
CA GLY A 16 -2.05 -13.58 2.99
C GLY A 16 -1.66 -12.10 2.92
N GLY A 17 -0.91 -11.59 3.90
CA GLY A 17 -0.45 -10.18 3.94
C GLY A 17 0.36 -9.76 2.71
N SER A 18 1.03 -10.70 2.04
CA SER A 18 1.77 -10.45 0.78
C SER A 18 0.88 -10.44 -0.47
N THR A 19 -0.40 -10.76 -0.36
CA THR A 19 -1.32 -10.90 -1.50
C THR A 19 -1.41 -9.63 -2.37
N PRO A 20 -1.46 -8.41 -1.82
CA PRO A 20 -1.54 -7.19 -2.64
C PRO A 20 -0.39 -7.04 -3.62
N SER A 21 0.83 -7.42 -3.24
CA SER A 21 2.06 -7.24 -4.04
C SER A 21 2.01 -7.93 -5.41
N ALA A 22 1.28 -9.04 -5.54
CA ALA A 22 1.16 -9.77 -6.80
C ALA A 22 0.29 -9.07 -7.86
N THR A 23 -0.59 -8.17 -7.45
CA THR A 23 -1.61 -7.58 -8.35
C THR A 23 -1.00 -6.76 -9.47
N SER A 24 -0.03 -5.90 -9.16
CA SER A 24 0.62 -5.05 -10.16
C SER A 24 1.30 -5.88 -11.24
N THR A 25 2.05 -6.91 -10.85
CA THR A 25 2.72 -7.84 -11.78
C THR A 25 1.72 -8.57 -12.68
N LEU A 26 0.61 -9.05 -12.12
CA LEU A 26 -0.44 -9.72 -12.89
C LEU A 26 -1.12 -8.76 -13.88
N VAL A 27 -1.39 -7.52 -13.48
CA VAL A 27 -1.96 -6.51 -14.39
C VAL A 27 -0.97 -6.16 -15.50
N MET A 28 0.30 -6.02 -15.19
CA MET A 28 1.34 -5.77 -16.20
C MET A 28 1.47 -6.96 -17.16
N GLY A 29 1.43 -8.20 -16.64
CA GLY A 29 1.39 -9.41 -17.48
C GLY A 29 0.17 -9.44 -18.41
N TYR A 30 -1.00 -9.06 -17.92
CA TYR A 30 -2.19 -8.90 -18.75
C TYR A 30 -1.99 -7.86 -19.86
N ARG A 31 -1.45 -6.70 -19.53
CA ARG A 31 -1.21 -5.64 -20.53
C ARG A 31 -0.19 -6.04 -21.59
N TYR A 32 0.85 -6.77 -21.19
CA TYR A 32 1.93 -7.15 -22.09
C TYR A 32 1.56 -8.35 -23.00
N PHE A 33 0.97 -9.39 -22.42
CA PHE A 33 0.68 -10.65 -23.13
C PHE A 33 -0.75 -10.75 -23.67
N GLY A 34 -1.67 -9.87 -23.26
CA GLY A 34 -3.09 -9.97 -23.61
C GLY A 34 -3.84 -11.14 -22.96
N ASN A 35 -3.19 -11.92 -22.10
CA ASN A 35 -3.79 -13.11 -21.49
C ASN A 35 -4.73 -12.73 -20.33
N LYS A 36 -6.03 -12.97 -20.54
CA LYS A 36 -7.09 -12.64 -19.58
C LYS A 36 -6.99 -13.40 -18.25
N ASN A 37 -6.25 -14.51 -18.19
CA ASN A 37 -6.05 -15.24 -16.93
C ASN A 37 -5.26 -14.40 -15.93
N TYR A 38 -4.31 -13.59 -16.37
CA TYR A 38 -3.62 -12.65 -15.51
C TYR A 38 -4.58 -11.63 -14.88
N LEU A 39 -5.47 -11.04 -15.68
CA LEU A 39 -6.46 -10.10 -15.17
C LEU A 39 -7.42 -10.77 -14.19
N LYS A 40 -7.88 -12.00 -14.50
CA LYS A 40 -8.73 -12.78 -13.60
C LYS A 40 -8.04 -13.06 -12.26
N SER A 41 -6.75 -13.41 -12.28
CA SER A 41 -5.96 -13.61 -11.06
C SER A 41 -5.76 -12.31 -10.30
N ALA A 42 -5.47 -11.19 -10.98
CA ALA A 42 -5.35 -9.88 -10.36
C ALA A 42 -6.65 -9.45 -9.63
N LYS A 43 -7.81 -9.68 -10.24
CA LYS A 43 -9.10 -9.42 -9.58
C LYS A 43 -9.28 -10.27 -8.32
N ARG A 44 -8.97 -11.55 -8.38
CA ARG A 44 -9.04 -12.42 -7.19
C ARG A 44 -8.11 -11.98 -6.06
N THR A 45 -6.93 -11.44 -6.38
CA THR A 45 -6.06 -10.88 -5.34
C THR A 45 -6.68 -9.66 -4.68
N VAL A 46 -7.32 -8.76 -5.44
CA VAL A 46 -7.96 -7.57 -4.86
C VAL A 46 -9.27 -7.91 -4.16
N ASP A 47 -10.02 -8.91 -4.61
CA ASP A 47 -11.19 -9.41 -3.86
C ASP A 47 -10.77 -9.87 -2.44
N TYR A 48 -9.64 -10.57 -2.34
CA TYR A 48 -9.06 -10.94 -1.04
C TYR A 48 -8.62 -9.70 -0.24
N VAL A 49 -7.93 -8.77 -0.87
CA VAL A 49 -7.43 -7.52 -0.24
C VAL A 49 -8.61 -6.68 0.27
N GLU A 50 -9.67 -6.54 -0.51
CA GLU A 50 -10.87 -5.84 -0.09
C GLU A 50 -11.47 -6.46 1.16
N LYS A 51 -11.71 -7.78 1.12
CA LYS A 51 -12.40 -8.50 2.19
C LYS A 51 -11.60 -8.56 3.48
N ASN A 52 -10.29 -8.80 3.39
CA ASN A 52 -9.48 -9.17 4.56
C ASN A 52 -8.53 -8.06 5.02
N ILE A 53 -8.35 -7.01 4.23
CA ILE A 53 -7.42 -5.92 4.53
C ILE A 53 -8.14 -4.57 4.55
N ILE A 54 -8.77 -4.15 3.42
CA ILE A 54 -9.33 -2.80 3.32
C ILE A 54 -10.64 -2.66 4.10
N ALA A 55 -11.55 -3.64 4.01
CA ALA A 55 -12.86 -3.55 4.67
C ALA A 55 -12.76 -3.55 6.19
N PRO A 56 -11.97 -4.43 6.83
CA PRO A 56 -11.73 -4.39 8.27
C PRO A 56 -10.72 -3.30 8.69
N ALA A 57 -10.01 -2.68 7.76
CA ALA A 57 -8.87 -1.79 8.00
C ALA A 57 -7.72 -2.50 8.75
N ASP A 58 -7.46 -3.75 8.42
CA ASP A 58 -6.46 -4.63 9.01
C ASP A 58 -5.29 -4.82 8.03
N TYR A 59 -4.38 -3.85 8.01
CA TYR A 59 -3.24 -3.81 7.08
C TYR A 59 -2.01 -4.50 7.68
N PHE A 60 -2.18 -5.75 8.06
CA PHE A 60 -1.13 -6.54 8.69
C PHE A 60 0.09 -6.77 7.76
N SER A 61 1.25 -6.85 8.40
CA SER A 61 2.55 -6.91 7.73
C SER A 61 2.64 -7.95 6.63
N SER A 62 3.24 -7.55 5.52
CA SER A 62 3.69 -8.45 4.44
C SER A 62 5.10 -9.00 4.68
N THR A 63 5.80 -8.50 5.69
CA THR A 63 7.17 -8.91 6.04
C THR A 63 7.20 -10.07 7.02
N LEU A 64 8.40 -10.56 7.33
CA LEU A 64 8.60 -11.72 8.21
C LEU A 64 8.53 -11.37 9.70
N ASP A 65 8.64 -10.09 10.05
CA ASP A 65 9.03 -9.68 11.38
C ASP A 65 7.86 -9.62 12.35
N ALA A 66 6.69 -9.19 11.91
CA ALA A 66 5.58 -9.01 12.82
C ALA A 66 4.22 -9.24 12.15
N ASN A 67 3.29 -9.70 12.95
CA ASN A 67 1.88 -9.76 12.57
C ASN A 67 1.16 -8.53 13.12
N CYS A 68 1.57 -7.36 12.63
CA CYS A 68 1.08 -6.05 13.07
C CYS A 68 0.76 -5.16 11.87
N GLU A 69 0.08 -4.08 12.13
CA GLU A 69 -0.19 -3.03 11.14
C GLU A 69 1.10 -2.47 10.55
N ASP A 70 1.09 -2.26 9.23
CA ASP A 70 2.27 -1.99 8.44
C ASP A 70 1.97 -1.00 7.31
N LYS A 71 2.83 0.00 7.16
CA LYS A 71 2.75 0.99 6.08
C LYS A 71 2.89 0.35 4.70
N GLU A 72 3.80 -0.60 4.54
CA GLU A 72 4.05 -1.26 3.26
C GLU A 72 2.84 -2.06 2.79
N ALA A 73 2.14 -2.74 3.71
CA ALA A 73 0.89 -3.41 3.41
C ALA A 73 -0.19 -2.43 2.92
N ALA A 74 -0.27 -1.26 3.55
CA ALA A 74 -1.19 -0.20 3.12
C ALA A 74 -0.83 0.34 1.72
N ILE A 75 0.44 0.61 1.44
CA ILE A 75 0.92 1.06 0.13
C ILE A 75 0.69 -0.03 -0.93
N ALA A 76 0.91 -1.29 -0.61
CA ALA A 76 0.64 -2.41 -1.52
C ALA A 76 -0.86 -2.52 -1.86
N ALA A 77 -1.76 -2.27 -0.91
CA ALA A 77 -3.20 -2.20 -1.15
C ALA A 77 -3.58 -1.00 -2.05
N VAL A 78 -2.98 0.18 -1.84
CA VAL A 78 -3.13 1.34 -2.74
C VAL A 78 -2.71 0.99 -4.16
N THR A 79 -1.51 0.43 -4.30
CA THR A 79 -0.93 0.09 -5.60
C THR A 79 -1.78 -0.96 -6.33
N SER A 80 -2.23 -2.00 -5.64
CA SER A 80 -3.03 -3.08 -6.24
C SER A 80 -4.36 -2.58 -6.78
N THR A 81 -5.06 -1.76 -6.03
CA THR A 81 -6.35 -1.18 -6.43
C THR A 81 -6.20 -0.17 -7.57
N TYR A 82 -5.13 0.65 -7.54
CA TYR A 82 -4.77 1.54 -8.64
C TYR A 82 -4.57 0.79 -9.96
N TYR A 83 -3.76 -0.27 -9.97
CA TYR A 83 -3.50 -1.01 -11.20
C TYR A 83 -4.76 -1.64 -11.78
N LEU A 84 -5.68 -2.15 -10.97
CA LEU A 84 -6.97 -2.63 -11.48
C LEU A 84 -7.86 -1.50 -11.98
N ALA A 85 -7.90 -0.34 -11.33
CA ALA A 85 -8.63 0.82 -11.82
C ALA A 85 -8.12 1.29 -13.20
N MET A 86 -6.84 1.09 -13.50
CA MET A 86 -6.24 1.48 -14.79
C MET A 86 -6.64 0.57 -15.95
N VAL A 87 -7.06 -0.68 -15.70
CA VAL A 87 -7.38 -1.66 -16.74
C VAL A 87 -8.85 -2.07 -16.78
N THR A 88 -9.67 -1.54 -15.89
CA THR A 88 -11.12 -1.78 -15.83
C THR A 88 -11.92 -0.56 -16.28
N LYS A 89 -13.24 -0.70 -16.44
CA LYS A 89 -14.13 0.36 -16.94
C LYS A 89 -15.43 0.41 -16.15
N GLY A 90 -16.14 1.52 -16.28
CA GLY A 90 -17.49 1.69 -15.72
C GLY A 90 -17.55 1.48 -14.22
N LYS A 91 -18.56 0.77 -13.74
CA LYS A 91 -18.80 0.52 -12.31
C LYS A 91 -17.65 -0.22 -11.62
N GLU A 92 -17.04 -1.16 -12.33
CA GLU A 92 -15.90 -1.91 -11.79
C GLU A 92 -14.68 -1.01 -11.56
N ARG A 93 -14.39 -0.12 -12.49
CA ARG A 93 -13.33 0.89 -12.32
C ARG A 93 -13.62 1.80 -11.12
N GLN A 94 -14.85 2.27 -10.99
CA GLN A 94 -15.24 3.12 -9.86
C GLN A 94 -15.06 2.40 -8.52
N HIS A 95 -15.43 1.13 -8.45
CA HIS A 95 -15.21 0.30 -7.27
C HIS A 95 -13.74 0.28 -6.84
N TYR A 96 -12.82 0.03 -7.80
CA TYR A 96 -11.38 0.05 -7.48
C TYR A 96 -10.84 1.44 -7.12
N ILE A 97 -11.41 2.51 -7.67
CA ILE A 97 -11.10 3.89 -7.24
C ILE A 97 -11.50 4.11 -5.78
N ASP A 98 -12.68 3.63 -5.39
CA ASP A 98 -13.17 3.77 -4.01
C ASP A 98 -12.33 2.96 -3.02
N LEU A 99 -11.89 1.76 -3.39
CA LEU A 99 -10.95 0.96 -2.60
C LEU A 99 -9.57 1.65 -2.49
N CYS A 100 -9.05 2.15 -3.61
CA CYS A 100 -7.80 2.91 -3.64
C CYS A 100 -7.87 4.12 -2.70
N ARG A 101 -8.98 4.86 -2.71
CA ARG A 101 -9.20 5.99 -1.82
C ARG A 101 -9.15 5.57 -0.34
N LYS A 102 -9.84 4.50 0.04
CA LYS A 102 -9.85 4.00 1.41
C LYS A 102 -8.43 3.61 1.86
N ALA A 103 -7.73 2.82 1.05
CA ALA A 103 -6.37 2.40 1.34
C ALA A 103 -5.39 3.58 1.41
N THR A 104 -5.56 4.59 0.55
CA THR A 104 -4.72 5.80 0.57
C THR A 104 -4.89 6.59 1.87
N TYR A 105 -6.11 6.77 2.37
CA TYR A 105 -6.31 7.46 3.65
C TYR A 105 -5.66 6.72 4.81
N PHE A 106 -5.73 5.40 4.82
CA PHE A 106 -5.02 4.62 5.83
C PHE A 106 -3.49 4.74 5.67
N ALA A 107 -2.97 4.59 4.45
CA ALA A 107 -1.54 4.73 4.20
C ALA A 107 -0.99 6.09 4.65
N LEU A 108 -1.75 7.17 4.46
CA LEU A 108 -1.36 8.51 4.88
C LEU A 108 -1.29 8.69 6.39
N SER A 109 -1.95 7.85 7.19
CA SER A 109 -1.86 7.90 8.66
C SER A 109 -0.47 7.52 9.19
N TRP A 110 0.36 6.90 8.38
CA TRP A 110 1.73 6.52 8.71
C TRP A 110 2.75 7.66 8.52
N TYR A 111 2.34 8.79 7.93
CA TYR A 111 3.25 9.89 7.61
C TYR A 111 3.16 11.01 8.65
N TYR A 112 4.32 11.55 9.05
CA TYR A 112 4.37 12.68 9.94
C TYR A 112 3.82 13.94 9.28
N LEU A 113 2.85 14.57 9.92
CA LEU A 113 2.26 15.83 9.47
C LEU A 113 3.00 17.05 10.03
N TRP A 114 3.94 16.84 10.94
CA TRP A 114 4.73 17.88 11.60
C TRP A 114 6.18 17.45 11.73
N ASP A 115 7.04 18.43 12.02
CA ASP A 115 8.43 18.16 12.36
C ASP A 115 8.52 17.69 13.80
N VAL A 116 9.02 16.49 14.03
CA VAL A 116 9.26 15.94 15.37
C VAL A 116 10.37 16.76 16.03
N PRO A 117 10.17 17.27 17.26
CA PRO A 117 11.22 17.98 17.96
C PRO A 117 12.32 17.01 18.42
N PHE A 118 13.57 17.40 18.20
CA PHE A 118 14.73 16.66 18.68
C PHE A 118 15.28 17.34 19.93
N ALA A 119 15.76 16.55 20.90
CA ALA A 119 16.45 17.08 22.06
C ALA A 119 17.82 17.66 21.63
N GLU A 120 18.35 18.58 22.42
CA GLU A 120 19.68 19.15 22.24
C GLU A 120 20.74 18.04 22.25
N GLY A 121 21.69 18.10 21.32
CA GLY A 121 22.74 17.11 21.15
C GLY A 121 22.32 15.83 20.39
N GLN A 122 21.08 15.76 19.90
CA GLN A 122 20.66 14.69 18.99
C GLN A 122 21.10 15.01 17.57
N MET A 123 21.89 14.12 16.97
CA MET A 123 22.52 14.31 15.68
C MET A 123 21.54 14.78 14.58
N LEU A 124 20.36 14.20 14.47
CA LEU A 124 19.39 14.61 13.45
C LEU A 124 18.86 16.03 13.70
N GLY A 125 18.66 16.41 14.96
CA GLY A 125 18.24 17.75 15.33
C GLY A 125 19.33 18.77 15.01
N ASP A 126 20.58 18.47 15.37
CA ASP A 126 21.75 19.33 15.13
C ASP A 126 22.02 19.53 13.64
N LEU A 127 21.68 18.51 12.80
CA LEU A 127 21.74 18.59 11.34
C LEU A 127 20.52 19.29 10.71
N GLY A 128 19.54 19.71 11.51
CA GLY A 128 18.33 20.39 11.03
C GLY A 128 17.38 19.47 10.28
N PHE A 129 17.35 18.17 10.59
CA PHE A 129 16.46 17.21 9.95
C PHE A 129 15.00 17.58 10.15
N ARG A 130 14.20 17.45 9.09
CA ARG A 130 12.76 17.70 9.09
C ARG A 130 12.02 16.40 8.86
N SER A 131 11.19 15.99 9.83
CA SER A 131 10.47 14.71 9.76
C SER A 131 9.15 14.78 8.99
N ARG A 132 8.62 15.97 8.72
CA ARG A 132 7.37 16.14 7.98
C ARG A 132 7.42 15.47 6.61
N GLY A 133 6.43 14.63 6.31
CA GLY A 133 6.35 13.87 5.07
C GLY A 133 7.12 12.56 5.08
N TRP A 134 7.92 12.29 6.12
CA TRP A 134 8.52 10.98 6.33
C TRP A 134 7.49 10.04 6.97
N GLY A 135 7.66 8.73 6.76
CA GLY A 135 6.76 7.73 7.31
C GLY A 135 7.40 6.91 8.43
N ASN A 136 6.56 6.29 9.23
CA ASN A 136 6.93 5.20 10.11
C ASN A 136 6.75 3.86 9.37
N VAL A 137 7.47 2.81 9.75
CA VAL A 137 7.41 1.50 9.06
C VAL A 137 6.19 0.72 9.50
N SER A 138 6.08 0.44 10.80
CA SER A 138 5.02 -0.38 11.37
C SER A 138 4.80 -0.03 12.85
N VAL A 139 3.82 -0.67 13.47
CA VAL A 139 3.57 -0.51 14.92
C VAL A 139 4.76 -0.98 15.76
N GLU A 140 5.43 -2.05 15.33
CA GLU A 140 6.57 -2.60 16.08
C GLU A 140 7.90 -1.98 15.69
N ASN A 141 8.06 -1.57 14.41
CA ASN A 141 9.28 -0.97 13.89
C ASN A 141 9.15 0.56 13.82
N ASN A 142 9.28 1.21 14.96
CA ASN A 142 9.15 2.66 15.13
C ASN A 142 10.43 3.40 14.72
N HIS A 143 10.81 3.32 13.45
CA HIS A 143 11.89 4.14 12.92
C HIS A 143 11.42 4.92 11.67
N ILE A 144 12.09 6.03 11.42
CA ILE A 144 11.82 6.82 10.22
C ILE A 144 12.27 6.02 9.00
N ASP A 145 11.31 5.76 8.12
CA ASP A 145 11.54 4.95 6.95
C ASP A 145 12.07 5.77 5.78
N VAL A 146 13.02 5.19 5.07
CA VAL A 146 13.60 5.80 3.85
C VAL A 146 12.70 5.66 2.62
N PHE A 147 11.75 4.73 2.62
CA PHE A 147 10.77 4.54 1.54
C PHE A 147 9.58 5.49 1.70
N VAL A 148 9.83 6.77 1.50
CA VAL A 148 8.88 7.82 1.87
C VAL A 148 7.84 8.09 0.79
N PHE A 149 8.22 7.99 -0.49
CA PHE A 149 7.41 8.46 -1.60
C PHE A 149 7.15 7.39 -2.66
N GLU A 150 6.66 6.23 -2.25
CA GLU A 150 6.41 5.14 -3.20
C GLU A 150 5.18 5.36 -4.08
N PHE A 151 4.21 6.18 -3.68
CA PHE A 151 2.95 6.33 -4.40
C PHE A 151 2.46 7.76 -4.69
N PRO A 152 3.31 8.79 -4.74
CA PRO A 152 2.83 10.17 -4.97
C PRO A 152 2.14 10.33 -6.32
N HIS A 153 2.59 9.61 -7.36
CA HIS A 153 1.93 9.60 -8.66
C HIS A 153 0.51 9.00 -8.61
N ILE A 154 0.29 8.00 -7.74
CA ILE A 154 -1.04 7.42 -7.50
C ILE A 154 -1.92 8.43 -6.78
N MET A 155 -1.40 9.12 -5.79
CA MET A 155 -2.13 10.17 -5.07
C MET A 155 -2.57 11.29 -6.02
N LYS A 156 -1.66 11.78 -6.86
CA LYS A 156 -1.99 12.79 -7.86
C LYS A 156 -3.10 12.34 -8.81
N TRP A 157 -2.97 11.12 -9.33
CA TRP A 157 -4.01 10.51 -10.17
C TRP A 157 -5.33 10.36 -9.41
N LEU A 158 -5.31 9.81 -8.20
CA LEU A 158 -6.49 9.59 -7.39
C LEU A 158 -7.20 10.92 -7.07
N GLY A 159 -6.45 11.95 -6.72
CA GLY A 159 -6.97 13.29 -6.47
C GLY A 159 -7.81 13.84 -7.63
N THR A 160 -7.40 13.56 -8.88
CA THR A 160 -8.18 13.95 -10.05
C THR A 160 -9.43 13.09 -10.24
N GLN A 161 -9.39 11.79 -9.86
CA GLN A 161 -10.54 10.90 -10.01
C GLN A 161 -11.68 11.21 -9.03
N ILE A 162 -11.34 11.62 -7.81
CA ILE A 162 -12.30 11.86 -6.73
C ILE A 162 -12.52 13.34 -6.40
N ASN A 163 -11.95 14.25 -7.21
CA ASN A 163 -11.99 15.70 -7.00
C ASN A 163 -11.46 16.12 -5.61
N GLU A 164 -10.29 15.55 -5.21
CA GLU A 164 -9.64 15.84 -3.93
C GLU A 164 -8.29 16.56 -4.17
N PRO A 165 -8.29 17.90 -4.22
CA PRO A 165 -7.10 18.67 -4.58
C PRO A 165 -5.96 18.56 -3.55
N ARG A 166 -6.26 18.21 -2.29
CA ARG A 166 -5.24 18.03 -1.25
C ARG A 166 -4.24 16.94 -1.61
N PHE A 167 -4.66 15.90 -2.31
CA PHE A 167 -3.73 14.86 -2.79
C PHE A 167 -2.72 15.40 -3.81
N GLY A 168 -3.09 16.42 -4.58
CA GLY A 168 -2.17 17.09 -5.48
C GLY A 168 -1.14 17.97 -4.76
N SER A 169 -1.48 18.56 -3.62
CA SER A 169 -0.56 19.38 -2.83
C SER A 169 0.42 18.58 -1.97
N MET A 170 0.18 17.29 -1.77
CA MET A 170 1.10 16.37 -1.09
C MET A 170 2.14 15.75 -2.04
N TYR A 171 1.98 15.97 -3.34
CA TYR A 171 2.92 15.58 -4.40
C TYR A 171 4.04 16.65 -4.52
#